data_d01443c15fb2518d851b6a236968d21d
#
_entry.id   d01443c15fb2518d851b6a236968d21d
#
_cell.length_a   1.000
_cell.length_b   1.000
_cell.length_c   1.000
_cell.angle_alpha   90.00
_cell.angle_beta   90.00
_cell.angle_gamma   90.00
#
_symmetry.space_group_name_H-M   'P 1'
#
loop_
_entity.id
_entity.type
_entity.pdbx_description
1 polymer ?
#
loop_
_entity_poly.entity_id
_entity_poly.type
_entity_poly.pdbx_seq_one_letter_code
_entity_poly.pdbx_strand_id
1 'polypeptide(L)'
;MLFRSACPCAVGLATPTAISAAIGNGARRGILIKGGSHLEQAGRVDAVVFDKTGTLTVGRPVVTNIVAMHKDWEPEQVLAYAASSEIHSRHPLAEAVIRSTEERHITIPPHEECEVLVGLGMRTWADGRTLLLGSPGLLRSEKVKVSKKASEWVDKLRRQAETPLLLAVDGTLVGLISLRDEVRPEAADVLKKLRANRSEERRVGEECR
;
A
#
# COMPACT_ATOMS: atom_id res chain seq x y z
N MET A 1 65.55 10.50 20.62
CA MET A 1 64.14 10.16 20.77
C MET A 1 63.30 11.26 20.08
N LEU A 2 62.82 11.05 18.85
CA LEU A 2 62.06 12.06 18.09
C LEU A 2 60.58 11.92 18.45
N PHE A 3 60.05 12.83 19.29
CA PHE A 3 58.61 12.99 19.51
C PHE A 3 57.98 13.58 18.24
N ARG A 4 57.38 12.77 17.40
CA ARG A 4 56.45 13.25 16.38
C ARG A 4 55.10 13.46 17.07
N SER A 5 54.81 14.68 17.49
CA SER A 5 53.49 15.05 17.95
C SER A 5 52.56 15.15 16.71
N ALA A 6 51.79 14.13 16.45
CA ALA A 6 50.70 14.23 15.49
C ALA A 6 49.57 15.07 16.15
N CYS A 7 49.37 16.28 15.67
CA CYS A 7 48.25 17.09 16.11
C CYS A 7 46.92 16.40 15.74
N PRO A 8 46.03 16.08 16.69
CA PRO A 8 44.74 15.47 16.39
C PRO A 8 43.74 16.46 15.72
N CYS A 9 44.18 17.69 15.45
CA CYS A 9 43.37 18.74 14.85
C CYS A 9 42.77 18.31 13.50
N ALA A 10 43.48 17.55 12.70
CA ALA A 10 42.99 17.02 11.43
C ALA A 10 41.80 16.07 11.63
N VAL A 11 41.84 15.20 12.64
CA VAL A 11 40.73 14.28 12.96
C VAL A 11 39.57 15.06 13.61
N GLY A 12 39.87 16.02 14.49
CA GLY A 12 38.87 16.82 15.19
C GLY A 12 38.04 17.74 14.27
N LEU A 13 38.60 18.17 13.13
CA LEU A 13 37.90 19.01 12.16
C LEU A 13 37.40 18.26 10.92
N ALA A 14 38.19 17.29 10.42
CA ALA A 14 37.86 16.60 9.17
C ALA A 14 36.57 15.78 9.29
N THR A 15 36.39 15.02 10.38
CA THR A 15 35.19 14.18 10.56
C THR A 15 33.93 15.00 10.68
N PRO A 16 33.79 16.03 11.54
CA PRO A 16 32.60 16.87 11.60
C PRO A 16 32.29 17.59 10.28
N THR A 17 33.32 18.04 9.58
CA THR A 17 33.16 18.71 8.28
C THR A 17 32.63 17.77 7.21
N ALA A 18 33.17 16.55 7.14
CA ALA A 18 32.72 15.52 6.21
C ALA A 18 31.29 15.10 6.48
N ILE A 19 30.91 14.92 7.76
CA ILE A 19 29.54 14.61 8.19
C ILE A 19 28.59 15.76 7.82
N SER A 20 28.98 17.01 8.10
CA SER A 20 28.15 18.18 7.77
C SER A 20 27.94 18.31 6.25
N ALA A 21 28.99 18.09 5.47
CA ALA A 21 28.91 18.11 4.01
C ALA A 21 28.01 16.97 3.48
N ALA A 22 28.12 15.77 4.05
CA ALA A 22 27.30 14.62 3.67
C ALA A 22 25.81 14.85 4.01
N ILE A 23 25.50 15.37 5.22
CA ILE A 23 24.16 15.71 5.64
C ILE A 23 23.57 16.81 4.71
N GLY A 24 24.34 17.86 4.44
CA GLY A 24 23.93 18.94 3.53
C GLY A 24 23.67 18.47 2.11
N ASN A 25 24.48 17.54 1.59
CA ASN A 25 24.27 16.94 0.28
C ASN A 25 23.06 16.00 0.25
N GLY A 26 22.82 15.26 1.32
CA GLY A 26 21.59 14.48 1.53
C GLY A 26 20.34 15.34 1.52
N ALA A 27 20.36 16.43 2.29
CA ALA A 27 19.23 17.37 2.39
C ALA A 27 18.84 17.99 1.03
N ARG A 28 19.83 18.35 0.20
CA ARG A 28 19.61 18.86 -1.17
C ARG A 28 18.91 17.83 -2.08
N ARG A 29 18.97 16.55 -1.74
CA ARG A 29 18.33 15.45 -2.47
C ARG A 29 17.04 14.96 -1.80
N GLY A 30 16.54 15.70 -0.80
CA GLY A 30 15.34 15.34 -0.03
C GLY A 30 15.57 14.26 1.03
N ILE A 31 16.83 13.92 1.36
CA ILE A 31 17.17 12.91 2.37
C ILE A 31 17.48 13.64 3.68
N LEU A 32 16.64 13.43 4.69
CA LEU A 32 16.82 13.97 6.02
C LEU A 32 17.64 13.01 6.90
N ILE A 33 18.87 13.40 7.25
CA ILE A 33 19.74 12.60 8.12
C ILE A 33 19.77 13.25 9.49
N LYS A 34 19.35 12.52 10.54
CA LYS A 34 19.18 13.05 11.91
C LYS A 34 20.47 13.22 12.70
N GLY A 35 21.65 12.97 12.10
CA GLY A 35 22.95 13.15 12.73
C GLY A 35 24.02 12.21 12.17
N GLY A 36 25.29 12.46 12.55
CA GLY A 36 26.43 11.71 12.05
C GLY A 36 26.43 10.23 12.42
N SER A 37 25.94 9.88 13.60
CA SER A 37 25.79 8.48 14.03
C SER A 37 24.87 7.67 13.12
N HIS A 38 23.78 8.27 12.65
CA HIS A 38 22.86 7.62 11.71
C HIS A 38 23.50 7.43 10.32
N LEU A 39 24.33 8.40 9.90
CA LEU A 39 25.10 8.27 8.66
C LEU A 39 26.12 7.15 8.73
N GLU A 40 26.81 7.00 9.88
CA GLU A 40 27.75 5.91 10.11
C GLU A 40 27.06 4.54 10.15
N GLN A 41 25.92 4.45 10.83
CA GLN A 41 25.11 3.23 10.87
C GLN A 41 24.60 2.84 9.48
N ALA A 42 24.17 3.80 8.65
CA ALA A 42 23.76 3.55 7.28
C ALA A 42 24.86 2.88 6.43
N GLY A 43 26.13 3.17 6.72
CA GLY A 43 27.26 2.51 6.07
C GLY A 43 27.48 1.05 6.47
N ARG A 44 26.80 0.56 7.52
CA ARG A 44 26.92 -0.80 8.07
C ARG A 44 25.66 -1.65 7.85
N VAL A 45 24.70 -1.17 7.02
CA VAL A 45 23.44 -1.85 6.78
C VAL A 45 23.69 -3.10 5.92
N ASP A 46 23.24 -4.25 6.42
CA ASP A 46 23.33 -5.54 5.74
C ASP A 46 21.99 -5.92 5.05
N ALA A 47 20.87 -5.40 5.55
CA ALA A 47 19.55 -5.68 5.02
C ALA A 47 18.74 -4.39 4.89
N VAL A 48 17.95 -4.28 3.82
CA VAL A 48 17.01 -3.18 3.59
C VAL A 48 15.61 -3.73 3.46
N VAL A 49 14.69 -3.24 4.29
CA VAL A 49 13.26 -3.59 4.24
C VAL A 49 12.52 -2.42 3.62
N PHE A 50 11.81 -2.68 2.53
CA PHE A 50 10.98 -1.69 1.87
C PHE A 50 9.50 -1.90 2.22
N ASP A 51 8.84 -0.83 2.61
CA ASP A 51 7.40 -0.79 2.52
C ASP A 51 6.97 -0.79 1.04
N LYS A 52 5.88 -1.49 0.72
CA LYS A 52 5.37 -1.58 -0.65
C LYS A 52 4.70 -0.27 -1.05
N THR A 53 3.67 0.13 -0.28
CA THR A 53 2.74 1.19 -0.68
C THR A 53 3.33 2.57 -0.41
N GLY A 54 3.41 3.40 -1.45
CA GLY A 54 3.98 4.76 -1.37
C GLY A 54 5.52 4.81 -1.38
N THR A 55 6.21 3.68 -1.19
CA THR A 55 7.68 3.58 -1.27
C THR A 55 8.14 2.95 -2.58
N LEU A 56 7.88 1.66 -2.78
CA LEU A 56 8.16 0.97 -4.06
C LEU A 56 7.11 1.29 -5.13
N THR A 57 5.94 1.70 -4.71
CA THR A 57 4.84 2.11 -5.57
C THR A 57 4.57 3.61 -5.43
N VAL A 58 3.80 4.15 -6.35
CA VAL A 58 3.44 5.58 -6.39
C VAL A 58 2.50 5.95 -5.24
N GLY A 59 1.79 4.98 -4.66
CA GLY A 59 0.76 5.21 -3.64
C GLY A 59 -0.56 5.74 -4.22
N ARG A 60 -0.76 5.54 -5.53
CA ARG A 60 -2.00 5.89 -6.24
C ARG A 60 -2.57 4.64 -6.90
N PRO A 61 -3.29 3.81 -6.15
CA PRO A 61 -3.91 2.62 -6.72
C PRO A 61 -4.94 2.97 -7.79
N VAL A 62 -5.09 2.06 -8.74
CA VAL A 62 -6.12 2.13 -9.79
C VAL A 62 -6.96 0.86 -9.77
N VAL A 63 -8.24 0.98 -10.09
CA VAL A 63 -9.14 -0.16 -10.28
C VAL A 63 -8.75 -0.86 -11.58
N THR A 64 -8.37 -2.13 -11.50
CA THR A 64 -7.94 -2.93 -12.65
C THR A 64 -9.04 -3.81 -13.19
N ASN A 65 -9.85 -4.43 -12.29
CA ASN A 65 -10.97 -5.27 -12.70
C ASN A 65 -12.15 -5.02 -11.77
N ILE A 66 -13.35 -5.18 -12.33
CA ILE A 66 -14.62 -5.21 -11.60
C ILE A 66 -15.36 -6.44 -12.11
N VAL A 67 -15.72 -7.33 -11.20
CA VAL A 67 -16.36 -8.61 -11.55
C VAL A 67 -17.63 -8.77 -10.74
N ALA A 68 -18.78 -8.85 -11.40
CA ALA A 68 -20.02 -9.27 -10.79
C ALA A 68 -19.95 -10.79 -10.50
N MET A 69 -20.24 -11.19 -9.28
CA MET A 69 -20.23 -12.58 -8.81
C MET A 69 -21.64 -13.16 -8.62
N HIS A 70 -22.64 -12.32 -8.72
CA HIS A 70 -24.05 -12.70 -8.63
C HIS A 70 -24.78 -12.30 -9.94
N LYS A 71 -25.70 -13.15 -10.40
CA LYS A 71 -26.39 -13.03 -11.70
C LYS A 71 -27.24 -11.75 -11.87
N ASP A 72 -27.74 -11.23 -10.76
CA ASP A 72 -28.60 -10.05 -10.73
C ASP A 72 -27.82 -8.74 -10.53
N TRP A 73 -26.50 -8.81 -10.67
CA TRP A 73 -25.61 -7.66 -10.49
C TRP A 73 -24.75 -7.43 -11.71
N GLU A 74 -24.60 -6.16 -12.08
CA GLU A 74 -23.69 -5.71 -13.13
C GLU A 74 -22.40 -5.11 -12.51
N PRO A 75 -21.27 -5.13 -13.22
CA PRO A 75 -20.01 -4.56 -12.72
C PRO A 75 -20.14 -3.10 -12.28
N GLU A 76 -20.92 -2.31 -13.00
CA GLU A 76 -21.18 -0.90 -12.70
C GLU A 76 -21.90 -0.72 -11.36
N GLN A 77 -22.84 -1.60 -11.06
CA GLN A 77 -23.54 -1.60 -9.76
C GLN A 77 -22.59 -2.00 -8.63
N VAL A 78 -21.74 -3.00 -8.85
CA VAL A 78 -20.72 -3.39 -7.86
C VAL A 78 -19.80 -2.21 -7.54
N LEU A 79 -19.35 -1.47 -8.55
CA LEU A 79 -18.52 -0.30 -8.35
C LEU A 79 -19.28 0.84 -7.64
N ALA A 80 -20.52 1.10 -8.03
CA ALA A 80 -21.37 2.14 -7.43
C ALA A 80 -21.57 1.95 -5.92
N TYR A 81 -21.97 0.72 -5.52
CA TYR A 81 -22.19 0.41 -4.10
C TYR A 81 -20.88 0.31 -3.30
N ALA A 82 -19.79 -0.10 -3.92
CA ALA A 82 -18.48 -0.02 -3.29
C ALA A 82 -18.05 1.43 -3.04
N ALA A 83 -18.28 2.33 -4.01
CA ALA A 83 -18.00 3.75 -3.85
C ALA A 83 -18.88 4.39 -2.76
N SER A 84 -20.16 4.01 -2.68
CA SER A 84 -21.05 4.44 -1.60
C SER A 84 -20.49 4.09 -0.21
N SER A 85 -19.89 2.91 -0.07
CA SER A 85 -19.25 2.50 1.19
C SER A 85 -17.97 3.29 1.51
N GLU A 86 -17.24 3.76 0.51
CA GLU A 86 -15.93 4.38 0.67
C GLU A 86 -15.93 5.92 0.62
N ILE A 87 -17.08 6.55 0.43
CA ILE A 87 -17.18 8.00 0.16
C ILE A 87 -16.60 8.90 1.27
N HIS A 88 -16.59 8.41 2.51
CA HIS A 88 -16.01 9.12 3.65
C HIS A 88 -14.61 8.61 4.04
N SER A 89 -14.11 7.59 3.37
CA SER A 89 -12.81 7.00 3.63
C SER A 89 -11.71 7.84 2.97
N ARG A 90 -10.63 8.11 3.72
CA ARG A 90 -9.41 8.74 3.19
C ARG A 90 -8.34 7.73 2.80
N HIS A 91 -8.70 6.46 2.72
CA HIS A 91 -7.76 5.43 2.35
C HIS A 91 -7.47 5.51 0.83
N PRO A 92 -6.21 5.32 0.38
CA PRO A 92 -5.88 5.40 -1.06
C PRO A 92 -6.70 4.45 -1.95
N LEU A 93 -7.11 3.28 -1.42
CA LEU A 93 -7.98 2.35 -2.15
C LEU A 93 -9.39 2.93 -2.34
N ALA A 94 -9.93 3.63 -1.34
CA ALA A 94 -11.23 4.30 -1.41
C ALA A 94 -11.23 5.40 -2.49
N GLU A 95 -10.19 6.24 -2.48
CA GLU A 95 -10.02 7.28 -3.50
C GLU A 95 -9.96 6.69 -4.92
N ALA A 96 -9.33 5.53 -5.07
CA ALA A 96 -9.26 4.84 -6.36
C ALA A 96 -10.63 4.32 -6.82
N VAL A 97 -11.44 3.78 -5.90
CA VAL A 97 -12.80 3.32 -6.19
C VAL A 97 -13.69 4.50 -6.60
N ILE A 98 -13.67 5.59 -5.82
CA ILE A 98 -14.45 6.81 -6.11
C ILE A 98 -14.04 7.41 -7.46
N ARG A 99 -12.75 7.60 -7.70
CA ARG A 99 -12.25 8.10 -8.97
C ARG A 99 -12.70 7.23 -10.16
N SER A 100 -12.70 5.91 -10.01
CA SER A 100 -13.15 5.00 -11.07
C SER A 100 -14.66 5.13 -11.35
N THR A 101 -15.50 5.51 -10.37
CA THR A 101 -16.92 5.82 -10.60
C THR A 101 -17.10 7.15 -11.34
N GLU A 102 -16.31 8.16 -10.97
CA GLU A 102 -16.33 9.47 -11.62
C GLU A 102 -15.93 9.37 -13.10
N GLU A 103 -14.80 8.69 -13.39
CA GLU A 103 -14.30 8.46 -14.76
C GLU A 103 -15.30 7.71 -15.65
N ARG A 104 -16.13 6.86 -15.07
CA ARG A 104 -17.16 6.08 -15.77
C ARG A 104 -18.54 6.74 -15.73
N HIS A 105 -18.68 7.92 -15.12
CA HIS A 105 -19.94 8.64 -14.94
C HIS A 105 -21.03 7.80 -14.25
N ILE A 106 -20.62 6.95 -13.28
CA ILE A 106 -21.54 6.10 -12.51
C ILE A 106 -22.05 6.90 -11.33
N THR A 107 -23.39 6.90 -11.14
CA THR A 107 -24.02 7.55 -9.99
C THR A 107 -23.78 6.70 -8.73
N ILE A 108 -23.26 7.34 -7.69
CA ILE A 108 -23.06 6.69 -6.39
C ILE A 108 -24.36 6.73 -5.61
N PRO A 109 -24.90 5.58 -5.14
CA PRO A 109 -26.11 5.55 -4.32
C PRO A 109 -25.86 6.27 -2.98
N PRO A 110 -26.88 6.97 -2.43
CA PRO A 110 -26.77 7.55 -1.10
C PRO A 110 -26.63 6.44 -0.05
N HIS A 111 -25.89 6.71 1.02
CA HIS A 111 -25.79 5.83 2.17
C HIS A 111 -26.35 6.53 3.41
N GLU A 112 -26.79 5.73 4.38
CA GLU A 112 -27.39 6.20 5.64
C GLU A 112 -26.33 6.24 6.74
N GLU A 113 -25.59 5.17 6.92
CA GLU A 113 -24.61 4.98 7.98
C GLU A 113 -23.41 4.14 7.49
N CYS A 114 -22.20 4.43 8.01
CA CYS A 114 -20.99 3.70 7.73
C CYS A 114 -20.24 3.36 9.02
N GLU A 115 -19.85 2.09 9.18
CA GLU A 115 -19.03 1.58 10.28
C GLU A 115 -17.70 1.07 9.73
N VAL A 116 -16.58 1.59 10.28
CA VAL A 116 -15.23 1.12 9.91
C VAL A 116 -14.86 -0.10 10.75
N LEU A 117 -14.61 -1.23 10.10
CA LEU A 117 -14.13 -2.46 10.72
C LEU A 117 -12.60 -2.52 10.56
N VAL A 118 -11.89 -2.08 11.60
CA VAL A 118 -10.45 -1.84 11.57
C VAL A 118 -9.68 -3.06 11.03
N GLY A 119 -8.86 -2.83 9.99
CA GLY A 119 -8.04 -3.86 9.36
C GLY A 119 -8.81 -4.85 8.47
N LEU A 120 -10.13 -4.76 8.37
CA LEU A 120 -10.99 -5.69 7.63
C LEU A 120 -11.72 -5.02 6.47
N GLY A 121 -12.29 -3.84 6.67
CA GLY A 121 -13.09 -3.11 5.68
C GLY A 121 -14.19 -2.26 6.31
N MET A 122 -15.32 -2.15 5.64
CA MET A 122 -16.44 -1.30 6.04
C MET A 122 -17.78 -2.05 5.98
N ARG A 123 -18.68 -1.68 6.90
CA ARG A 123 -20.11 -2.00 6.86
C ARG A 123 -20.87 -0.71 6.59
N THR A 124 -21.79 -0.73 5.64
CA THR A 124 -22.54 0.45 5.20
C THR A 124 -24.00 0.08 5.03
N TRP A 125 -24.89 1.00 5.36
CA TRP A 125 -26.32 0.90 5.09
C TRP A 125 -26.66 1.87 3.97
N ALA A 126 -27.18 1.34 2.88
CA ALA A 126 -27.55 2.13 1.70
C ALA A 126 -28.74 1.48 1.00
N ASP A 127 -29.73 2.29 0.61
CA ASP A 127 -30.97 1.84 -0.05
C ASP A 127 -31.69 0.72 0.72
N GLY A 128 -31.68 0.77 2.06
CA GLY A 128 -32.28 -0.25 2.93
C GLY A 128 -31.55 -1.59 2.92
N ARG A 129 -30.32 -1.67 2.41
CA ARG A 129 -29.48 -2.87 2.33
C ARG A 129 -28.25 -2.72 3.20
N THR A 130 -27.75 -3.85 3.71
CA THR A 130 -26.47 -3.90 4.43
C THR A 130 -25.37 -4.30 3.45
N LEU A 131 -24.39 -3.42 3.30
CA LEU A 131 -23.20 -3.63 2.47
C LEU A 131 -22.00 -3.99 3.35
N LEU A 132 -21.21 -4.95 2.91
CA LEU A 132 -19.90 -5.27 3.50
C LEU A 132 -18.86 -5.15 2.39
N LEU A 133 -17.96 -4.18 2.51
CA LEU A 133 -16.88 -3.97 1.56
C LEU A 133 -15.52 -4.16 2.26
N GLY A 134 -14.68 -5.06 1.76
CA GLY A 134 -13.38 -5.24 2.35
C GLY A 134 -12.65 -6.50 1.94
N SER A 135 -11.74 -6.93 2.83
CA SER A 135 -10.89 -8.10 2.61
C SER A 135 -11.69 -9.42 2.66
N PRO A 136 -11.15 -10.52 2.10
CA PRO A 136 -11.74 -11.86 2.30
C PRO A 136 -11.85 -12.26 3.78
N GLY A 137 -11.03 -11.66 4.65
CA GLY A 137 -11.10 -11.81 6.11
C GLY A 137 -12.40 -11.26 6.68
N LEU A 138 -12.83 -10.06 6.23
CA LEU A 138 -14.10 -9.46 6.62
C LEU A 138 -15.28 -10.38 6.32
N LEU A 139 -15.36 -10.88 5.08
CA LEU A 139 -16.48 -11.72 4.69
C LEU A 139 -16.54 -13.02 5.51
N ARG A 140 -15.39 -13.56 5.88
CA ARG A 140 -15.32 -14.75 6.76
C ARG A 140 -15.78 -14.45 8.18
N SER A 141 -15.38 -13.32 8.78
CA SER A 141 -15.81 -12.92 10.13
C SER A 141 -17.32 -12.67 10.19
N GLU A 142 -17.89 -12.13 9.11
CA GLU A 142 -19.32 -11.87 8.94
C GLU A 142 -20.10 -13.08 8.40
N LYS A 143 -19.46 -14.28 8.33
CA LYS A 143 -20.04 -15.55 7.87
C LYS A 143 -20.65 -15.51 6.47
N VAL A 144 -20.21 -14.59 5.63
CA VAL A 144 -20.60 -14.52 4.22
C VAL A 144 -19.94 -15.67 3.46
N LYS A 145 -20.74 -16.44 2.74
CA LYS A 145 -20.25 -17.56 1.92
C LYS A 145 -19.49 -17.05 0.70
N VAL A 146 -18.19 -17.31 0.65
CA VAL A 146 -17.35 -17.04 -0.53
C VAL A 146 -17.29 -18.30 -1.36
N SER A 147 -17.75 -18.24 -2.61
CA SER A 147 -17.72 -19.39 -3.52
C SER A 147 -16.29 -19.81 -3.86
N LYS A 148 -16.09 -21.08 -4.24
CA LYS A 148 -14.78 -21.57 -4.69
C LYS A 148 -14.22 -20.72 -5.84
N LYS A 149 -15.05 -20.37 -6.81
CA LYS A 149 -14.69 -19.49 -7.93
C LYS A 149 -14.18 -18.12 -7.46
N ALA A 150 -14.85 -17.50 -6.47
CA ALA A 150 -14.40 -16.23 -5.92
C ALA A 150 -13.07 -16.36 -5.16
N SER A 151 -12.85 -17.45 -4.42
CA SER A 151 -11.58 -17.71 -3.74
C SER A 151 -10.44 -17.88 -4.75
N GLU A 152 -10.65 -18.63 -5.83
CA GLU A 152 -9.67 -18.81 -6.91
C GLU A 152 -9.31 -17.46 -7.57
N TRP A 153 -10.30 -16.58 -7.77
CA TRP A 153 -10.07 -15.21 -8.25
C TRP A 153 -9.21 -14.38 -7.28
N VAL A 154 -9.53 -14.41 -6.00
CA VAL A 154 -8.76 -13.72 -4.95
C VAL A 154 -7.31 -14.18 -4.96
N ASP A 155 -7.07 -15.50 -5.01
CA ASP A 155 -5.72 -16.07 -5.03
C ASP A 155 -4.96 -15.70 -6.31
N LYS A 156 -5.63 -15.67 -7.45
CA LYS A 156 -5.04 -15.22 -8.72
C LYS A 156 -4.61 -13.76 -8.64
N LEU A 157 -5.48 -12.87 -8.16
CA LEU A 157 -5.18 -11.44 -8.03
C LEU A 157 -4.02 -11.17 -7.06
N ARG A 158 -3.98 -11.88 -5.93
CA ARG A 158 -2.87 -11.77 -4.98
C ARG A 158 -1.53 -12.18 -5.60
N ARG A 159 -1.50 -13.23 -6.42
CA ARG A 159 -0.28 -13.63 -7.16
C ARG A 159 0.16 -12.56 -8.16
N GLN A 160 -0.76 -11.74 -8.65
CA GLN A 160 -0.50 -10.62 -9.55
C GLN A 160 -0.17 -9.30 -8.80
N ALA A 161 0.01 -9.37 -7.47
CA ALA A 161 0.22 -8.22 -6.58
C ALA A 161 -0.93 -7.19 -6.62
N GLU A 162 -2.15 -7.65 -6.93
CA GLU A 162 -3.37 -6.85 -6.86
C GLU A 162 -4.06 -7.03 -5.50
N THR A 163 -4.73 -5.98 -5.03
CA THR A 163 -5.50 -5.99 -3.80
C THR A 163 -6.97 -6.27 -4.13
N PRO A 164 -7.54 -7.42 -3.74
CA PRO A 164 -8.95 -7.71 -3.93
C PRO A 164 -9.80 -7.05 -2.84
N LEU A 165 -10.82 -6.30 -3.23
CA LEU A 165 -11.94 -5.86 -2.40
C LEU A 165 -13.19 -6.66 -2.77
N LEU A 166 -13.83 -7.24 -1.80
CA LEU A 166 -15.05 -8.02 -1.97
C LEU A 166 -16.24 -7.20 -1.48
N LEU A 167 -17.30 -7.16 -2.28
CA LEU A 167 -18.58 -6.55 -1.91
C LEU A 167 -19.61 -7.64 -1.66
N ALA A 168 -20.16 -7.65 -0.45
CA ALA A 168 -21.35 -8.43 -0.14
C ALA A 168 -22.51 -7.53 0.20
N VAL A 169 -23.72 -7.92 -0.20
CA VAL A 169 -24.99 -7.23 0.07
C VAL A 169 -25.92 -8.22 0.72
N ASP A 170 -26.50 -7.84 1.84
CA ASP A 170 -27.42 -8.65 2.65
C ASP A 170 -26.88 -10.09 2.89
N GLY A 171 -25.59 -10.18 3.21
CA GLY A 171 -24.91 -11.45 3.48
C GLY A 171 -24.58 -12.29 2.24
N THR A 172 -24.78 -11.77 1.04
CA THR A 172 -24.48 -12.47 -0.22
C THR A 172 -23.33 -11.77 -0.95
N LEU A 173 -22.30 -12.51 -1.35
CA LEU A 173 -21.22 -11.98 -2.18
C LEU A 173 -21.75 -11.61 -3.57
N VAL A 174 -21.71 -10.32 -3.91
CA VAL A 174 -22.23 -9.80 -5.18
C VAL A 174 -21.14 -9.41 -6.16
N GLY A 175 -19.94 -9.05 -5.68
CA GLY A 175 -18.89 -8.63 -6.58
C GLY A 175 -17.50 -8.60 -5.96
N LEU A 176 -16.53 -8.42 -6.85
CA LEU A 176 -15.13 -8.27 -6.53
C LEU A 176 -14.55 -7.12 -7.35
N ILE A 177 -13.80 -6.26 -6.71
CA ILE A 177 -13.02 -5.18 -7.33
C ILE A 177 -11.55 -5.48 -7.06
N SER A 178 -10.70 -5.41 -8.08
CA SER A 178 -9.25 -5.48 -7.88
C SER A 178 -8.60 -4.14 -8.10
N LEU A 179 -7.65 -3.84 -7.23
CA LEU A 179 -6.87 -2.61 -7.31
C LEU A 179 -5.39 -2.97 -7.38
N ARG A 180 -4.65 -2.19 -8.16
CA ARG A 180 -3.19 -2.31 -8.25
C ARG A 180 -2.56 -0.96 -8.07
N ASP A 181 -1.53 -0.90 -7.26
CA ASP A 181 -0.69 0.27 -7.12
C ASP A 181 0.46 0.20 -8.13
N GLU A 182 0.72 1.29 -8.83
CA GLU A 182 1.75 1.35 -9.85
C GLU A 182 3.14 1.36 -9.23
N VAL A 183 3.99 0.46 -9.70
CA VAL A 183 5.39 0.41 -9.25
C VAL A 183 6.14 1.62 -9.82
N ARG A 184 6.91 2.29 -8.99
CA ARG A 184 7.75 3.41 -9.44
C ARG A 184 8.72 2.97 -10.52
N PRO A 185 8.89 3.73 -11.61
CA PRO A 185 9.79 3.37 -12.70
C PRO A 185 11.22 3.11 -12.23
N GLU A 186 11.68 3.89 -11.24
CA GLU A 186 13.01 3.78 -10.67
C GLU A 186 13.21 2.60 -9.70
N ALA A 187 12.14 1.97 -9.20
CA ALA A 187 12.22 0.92 -8.17
C ALA A 187 13.07 -0.28 -8.61
N ALA A 188 12.91 -0.72 -9.86
CA ALA A 188 13.66 -1.86 -10.39
C ALA A 188 15.17 -1.60 -10.42
N ASP A 189 15.58 -0.40 -10.85
CA ASP A 189 16.99 -0.01 -10.92
C ASP A 189 17.61 0.16 -9.53
N VAL A 190 16.87 0.73 -8.58
CA VAL A 190 17.30 0.86 -7.18
C VAL A 190 17.53 -0.50 -6.57
N LEU A 191 16.58 -1.44 -6.71
CA LEU A 191 16.73 -2.80 -6.20
C LEU A 191 17.91 -3.53 -6.83
N LYS A 192 18.13 -3.37 -8.14
CA LYS A 192 19.28 -3.95 -8.83
C LYS A 192 20.61 -3.41 -8.29
N LYS A 193 20.70 -2.10 -8.04
CA LYS A 193 21.91 -1.46 -7.45
C LYS A 193 22.15 -1.94 -6.02
N LEU A 194 21.10 -2.08 -5.20
CA LEU A 194 21.21 -2.60 -3.84
C LEU A 194 21.68 -4.06 -3.82
N ARG A 195 21.15 -4.91 -4.70
CA ARG A 195 21.63 -6.30 -4.85
C ARG A 195 23.10 -6.37 -5.24
N ALA A 196 23.53 -5.52 -6.16
CA ALA A 196 24.94 -5.45 -6.56
C ALA A 196 25.87 -5.07 -5.40
N ASN A 197 25.37 -4.29 -4.42
CA ASN A 197 26.08 -3.92 -3.19
C ASN A 197 25.98 -4.99 -2.09
N ARG A 198 25.63 -6.25 -2.41
CA ARG A 198 25.50 -7.40 -1.51
C ARG A 198 24.37 -7.33 -0.48
N SER A 199 23.35 -6.52 -0.69
CA SER A 199 22.15 -6.57 0.12
C SER A 199 21.27 -7.75 -0.30
N GLU A 200 20.81 -8.59 0.65
CA GLU A 200 19.80 -9.62 0.40
C GLU A 200 18.42 -8.99 0.36
N GLU A 201 17.65 -9.27 -0.70
CA GLU A 201 16.24 -8.88 -0.77
C GLU A 201 15.37 -9.97 -0.12
N ARG A 202 14.69 -9.64 0.97
CA ARG A 202 13.60 -10.42 1.52
C ARG A 202 12.29 -9.67 1.32
N ARG A 203 11.32 -10.29 0.66
CA ARG A 203 9.94 -9.83 0.70
C ARG A 203 9.37 -10.18 2.06
N VAL A 204 9.17 -9.19 2.90
CA VAL A 204 8.35 -9.34 4.09
C VAL A 204 6.90 -9.26 3.58
N GLY A 205 6.26 -10.42 3.45
CA GLY A 205 4.84 -10.51 3.12
C GLY A 205 3.99 -9.92 4.26
N GLU A 206 2.72 -9.66 3.98
CA GLU A 206 1.71 -9.17 4.94
C GLU A 206 1.47 -10.09 6.17
N GLU A 207 2.35 -11.05 6.43
CA GLU A 207 2.22 -12.06 7.49
C GLU A 207 3.02 -11.75 8.77
N CYS A 208 3.67 -10.60 8.87
CA CYS A 208 4.19 -10.14 10.17
C CYS A 208 3.04 -9.48 10.96
N ARG A 209 2.26 -10.32 11.63
CA ARG A 209 1.41 -9.95 12.76
C ARG A 209 2.09 -10.32 14.06
#